data_17c7e7f543fd8b4aeb597edf4607828c
#
_entry.id   17c7e7f543fd8b4aeb597edf4607828c
#
_cell.length_a   1.000
_cell.length_b   1.000
_cell.length_c   1.000
_cell.angle_alpha   90.00
_cell.angle_beta   90.00
_cell.angle_gamma   90.00
#
_symmetry.space_group_name_H-M   'P 1'
#
loop_
_entity.id
_entity.type
_entity.pdbx_description
1 polymer ?
#
loop_
_entity_poly.entity_id
_entity_poly.type
_entity_poly.pdbx_seq_one_letter_code
_entity_poly.pdbx_strand_id
1 'polypeptide(L)'
;MKKLVLVLAALFAASSATAEDASSLTFDAGYNNQYIVNGVSRASGTAYAGFAAIKSLKYADVYVSGVLLPKDGVDQSHWTVGTGKSVKTFEWLTLRLDATATRHQAGGFGIKNSTEFGVKLEAQNKWVTPYVRGAYDINLEQAGAGVGVYHTFSLPFGFNATPVAELVKFERYDAVTAKLNVSRPIGNFVPYLEVGVIDNNFSTAKYRFATEELTAEVLYSAGVKYTF
;
A
#
# COMPACT_ATOMS: atom_id res chain seq x y z
N MET A 1 -0.97 -4.47 20.92
CA MET A 1 -1.98 -3.42 20.88
C MET A 1 -1.64 -2.21 21.75
N LYS A 2 -1.38 -2.32 23.08
CA LYS A 2 -1.10 -1.16 23.96
C LYS A 2 0.08 -0.29 23.49
N LYS A 3 1.17 -0.87 23.00
CA LYS A 3 2.35 -0.11 22.50
C LYS A 3 2.07 0.69 21.22
N LEU A 4 1.15 0.22 20.38
CA LEU A 4 0.76 0.89 19.13
C LEU A 4 -0.10 2.12 19.39
N VAL A 5 -1.07 2.00 20.31
CA VAL A 5 -1.91 3.13 20.73
C VAL A 5 -1.03 4.25 21.30
N LEU A 6 0.04 3.90 22.03
CA LEU A 6 1.01 4.86 22.55
C LEU A 6 1.83 5.56 21.46
N VAL A 7 2.26 4.85 20.41
CA VAL A 7 3.00 5.44 19.27
C VAL A 7 2.08 6.35 18.45
N LEU A 8 0.85 5.93 18.19
CA LEU A 8 -0.15 6.77 17.54
C LEU A 8 -0.50 8.00 18.38
N ALA A 9 -0.72 7.83 19.69
CA ALA A 9 -0.98 8.94 20.60
C ALA A 9 0.21 9.91 20.70
N ALA A 10 1.45 9.41 20.69
CA ALA A 10 2.66 10.24 20.69
C ALA A 10 2.86 11.01 19.37
N LEU A 11 2.55 10.39 18.22
CA LEU A 11 2.55 11.06 16.91
C LEU A 11 1.48 12.17 16.86
N PHE A 12 0.29 11.93 17.41
CA PHE A 12 -0.79 12.92 17.48
C PHE A 12 -0.53 14.02 18.53
N ALA A 13 0.01 13.67 19.69
CA ALA A 13 0.37 14.67 20.71
C ALA A 13 1.51 15.60 20.22
N ALA A 14 2.45 15.10 19.43
CA ALA A 14 3.46 15.92 18.78
C ALA A 14 2.88 16.82 17.66
N SER A 15 1.70 16.50 17.10
CA SER A 15 1.06 17.28 16.03
C SER A 15 0.32 18.52 16.53
N SER A 16 -0.04 18.59 17.80
CA SER A 16 -0.77 19.73 18.37
C SER A 16 0.09 20.96 18.67
N ALA A 17 1.40 20.88 18.46
CA ALA A 17 2.34 21.93 18.92
C ALA A 17 2.71 23.01 17.89
N THR A 18 2.36 22.85 16.60
CA THR A 18 2.67 23.89 15.59
C THR A 18 1.56 23.98 14.53
N ALA A 19 1.01 25.16 14.37
CA ALA A 19 -0.15 25.45 13.52
C ALA A 19 0.12 25.45 11.99
N GLU A 20 1.31 25.04 11.54
CA GLU A 20 1.69 25.08 10.11
C GLU A 20 1.75 23.69 9.44
N ASP A 21 1.69 22.60 10.20
CA ASP A 21 1.89 21.25 9.68
C ASP A 21 0.54 20.53 9.46
N ALA A 22 0.19 20.24 8.22
CA ALA A 22 -0.97 19.40 7.91
C ALA A 22 -0.74 17.97 8.40
N SER A 23 -1.70 17.41 9.12
CA SER A 23 -1.69 16.00 9.53
C SER A 23 -3.00 15.35 9.14
N SER A 24 -2.95 14.08 8.75
CA SER A 24 -4.13 13.29 8.46
C SER A 24 -4.01 11.91 9.09
N LEU A 25 -5.14 11.38 9.56
CA LEU A 25 -5.28 10.01 10.01
C LEU A 25 -6.43 9.38 9.24
N THR A 26 -6.14 8.29 8.57
CA THR A 26 -7.14 7.52 7.82
C THR A 26 -7.21 6.11 8.41
N PHE A 27 -8.41 5.63 8.65
CA PHE A 27 -8.72 4.23 8.89
C PHE A 27 -9.33 3.61 7.64
N ASP A 28 -9.03 2.36 7.38
CA ASP A 28 -9.53 1.60 6.26
C ASP A 28 -9.99 0.22 6.76
N ALA A 29 -11.19 -0.21 6.37
CA ALA A 29 -11.69 -1.53 6.68
C ALA A 29 -12.44 -2.09 5.48
N GLY A 30 -12.26 -3.37 5.22
CA GLY A 30 -12.88 -3.99 4.06
C GLY A 30 -12.64 -5.48 3.97
N TYR A 31 -12.94 -6.00 2.78
CA TYR A 31 -12.74 -7.39 2.41
C TYR A 31 -11.98 -7.47 1.09
N ASN A 32 -10.99 -8.37 1.04
CA ASN A 32 -10.27 -8.73 -0.17
C ASN A 32 -10.47 -10.22 -0.46
N ASN A 33 -10.74 -10.57 -1.72
CA ASN A 33 -10.64 -11.98 -2.10
C ASN A 33 -9.19 -12.47 -2.06
N GLN A 34 -8.24 -11.55 -2.32
CA GLN A 34 -6.81 -11.81 -2.17
C GLN A 34 -6.08 -10.56 -1.71
N TYR A 35 -5.19 -10.71 -0.76
CA TYR A 35 -4.31 -9.66 -0.29
C TYR A 35 -2.93 -9.79 -0.97
N ILE A 36 -2.65 -8.86 -1.85
CA ILE A 36 -1.45 -8.88 -2.71
C ILE A 36 -0.39 -7.93 -2.17
N VAL A 37 0.82 -8.43 -2.03
CA VAL A 37 2.02 -7.64 -1.73
C VAL A 37 3.10 -7.97 -2.76
N ASN A 38 3.59 -6.94 -3.45
CA ASN A 38 4.61 -7.08 -4.49
C ASN A 38 4.26 -8.12 -5.57
N GLY A 39 2.99 -8.21 -5.96
CA GLY A 39 2.55 -9.16 -6.98
C GLY A 39 2.37 -10.60 -6.49
N VAL A 40 2.44 -10.85 -5.19
CA VAL A 40 2.24 -12.18 -4.60
C VAL A 40 1.09 -12.15 -3.60
N SER A 41 0.19 -13.13 -3.67
CA SER A 41 -0.89 -13.29 -2.69
C SER A 41 -0.32 -13.69 -1.33
N ARG A 42 -0.68 -12.95 -0.32
CA ARG A 42 -0.31 -13.21 1.08
C ARG A 42 -1.46 -13.79 1.91
N ALA A 43 -2.69 -13.50 1.49
CA ALA A 43 -3.89 -14.05 2.10
C ALA A 43 -5.03 -14.07 1.09
N SER A 44 -5.92 -15.04 1.18
CA SER A 44 -7.11 -15.17 0.35
C SER A 44 -8.38 -15.12 1.19
N GLY A 45 -9.44 -14.47 0.66
CA GLY A 45 -10.76 -14.42 1.28
C GLY A 45 -10.75 -13.82 2.68
N THR A 46 -10.15 -12.63 2.87
CA THR A 46 -9.96 -12.07 4.21
C THR A 46 -10.55 -10.67 4.37
N ALA A 47 -11.16 -10.44 5.53
CA ALA A 47 -11.40 -9.08 6.03
C ALA A 47 -10.05 -8.46 6.42
N TYR A 48 -9.96 -7.14 6.37
CA TYR A 48 -8.79 -6.40 6.83
C TYR A 48 -9.20 -5.13 7.57
N ALA A 49 -8.30 -4.67 8.41
CA ALA A 49 -8.37 -3.36 9.01
C ALA A 49 -7.00 -2.68 8.91
N GLY A 50 -7.00 -1.46 8.42
CA GLY A 50 -5.78 -0.69 8.21
C GLY A 50 -5.88 0.72 8.77
N PHE A 51 -4.74 1.36 8.89
CA PHE A 51 -4.64 2.78 9.16
C PHE A 51 -3.46 3.38 8.41
N ALA A 52 -3.54 4.68 8.15
CA ALA A 52 -2.42 5.49 7.69
C ALA A 52 -2.45 6.84 8.42
N ALA A 53 -1.33 7.23 8.97
CA ALA A 53 -1.14 8.56 9.56
C ALA A 53 0.00 9.26 8.82
N ILE A 54 -0.24 10.49 8.39
CA ILE A 54 0.72 11.31 7.65
C ILE A 54 0.85 12.64 8.37
N LYS A 55 2.07 13.09 8.55
CA LYS A 55 2.40 14.43 8.99
C LYS A 55 3.30 15.09 7.97
N SER A 56 2.82 16.19 7.39
CA SER A 56 3.61 17.03 6.49
C SER A 56 4.45 17.99 7.31
N LEU A 57 5.74 17.94 7.15
CA LEU A 57 6.72 18.83 7.74
C LEU A 57 7.31 19.73 6.66
N LYS A 58 7.94 20.82 7.07
CA LYS A 58 8.57 21.79 6.16
C LYS A 58 9.48 21.16 5.09
N TYR A 59 10.22 20.11 5.44
CA TYR A 59 11.22 19.51 4.56
C TYR A 59 10.83 18.14 4.00
N ALA A 60 9.93 17.42 4.63
CA ALA A 60 9.46 16.12 4.20
C ALA A 60 8.16 15.74 4.89
N ASP A 61 7.39 14.88 4.26
CA ASP A 61 6.29 14.16 4.92
C ASP A 61 6.88 12.98 5.71
N VAL A 62 6.31 12.69 6.87
CA VAL A 62 6.58 11.46 7.62
C VAL A 62 5.27 10.71 7.74
N TYR A 63 5.29 9.40 7.51
CA TYR A 63 4.08 8.60 7.60
C TYR A 63 4.31 7.25 8.26
N VAL A 64 3.25 6.73 8.83
CA VAL A 64 3.17 5.38 9.35
C VAL A 64 1.86 4.76 8.90
N SER A 65 1.89 3.51 8.48
CA SER A 65 0.70 2.77 8.15
C SER A 65 0.79 1.33 8.64
N GLY A 66 -0.36 0.69 8.77
CA GLY A 66 -0.41 -0.70 9.15
C GLY A 66 -1.68 -1.37 8.64
N VAL A 67 -1.59 -2.65 8.37
CA VAL A 67 -2.73 -3.49 8.01
C VAL A 67 -2.70 -4.76 8.85
N LEU A 68 -3.86 -5.11 9.37
CA LEU A 68 -4.14 -6.35 10.08
C LEU A 68 -5.05 -7.21 9.20
N LEU A 69 -4.69 -8.46 9.04
CA LEU A 69 -5.40 -9.47 8.26
C LEU A 69 -5.72 -10.63 9.21
N PRO A 70 -6.84 -10.58 9.94
CA PRO A 70 -7.26 -11.68 10.79
C PRO A 70 -7.65 -12.87 9.91
N LYS A 71 -7.02 -14.02 10.11
CA LYS A 71 -7.35 -15.26 9.42
C LYS A 71 -7.12 -16.48 10.33
N ASP A 72 -8.19 -17.26 10.57
CA ASP A 72 -8.16 -18.60 11.19
C ASP A 72 -7.27 -18.74 12.45
N GLY A 73 -7.32 -17.75 13.33
CA GLY A 73 -6.52 -17.71 14.57
C GLY A 73 -5.05 -17.31 14.38
N VAL A 74 -4.68 -16.90 13.18
CA VAL A 74 -3.34 -16.43 12.85
C VAL A 74 -3.41 -15.04 12.26
N ASP A 75 -3.03 -14.04 13.05
CA ASP A 75 -3.00 -12.66 12.63
C ASP A 75 -1.77 -12.40 11.74
N GLN A 76 -2.01 -12.03 10.50
CA GLN A 76 -0.98 -11.45 9.66
C GLN A 76 -1.04 -9.93 9.77
N SER A 77 0.10 -9.28 9.75
CA SER A 77 0.14 -7.83 9.74
C SER A 77 1.35 -7.32 8.96
N HIS A 78 1.22 -6.14 8.40
CA HIS A 78 2.37 -5.38 7.95
C HIS A 78 2.32 -3.96 8.49
N TRP A 79 3.50 -3.41 8.72
CA TRP A 79 3.72 -2.09 9.29
C TRP A 79 4.74 -1.38 8.45
N THR A 80 4.42 -0.18 8.01
CA THR A 80 5.32 0.65 7.21
C THR A 80 5.55 1.97 7.93
N VAL A 81 6.79 2.36 8.02
CA VAL A 81 7.20 3.73 8.30
C VAL A 81 7.88 4.30 7.08
N GLY A 82 7.69 5.57 6.80
CA GLY A 82 8.26 6.17 5.62
C GLY A 82 8.41 7.68 5.73
N THR A 83 9.15 8.20 4.78
CA THR A 83 9.31 9.62 4.57
C THR A 83 9.24 9.91 3.08
N GLY A 84 8.70 11.05 2.70
CA GLY A 84 8.60 11.46 1.31
C GLY A 84 8.73 12.96 1.15
N LYS A 85 9.08 13.37 -0.06
CA LYS A 85 9.16 14.78 -0.44
C LYS A 85 8.61 14.96 -1.84
N SER A 86 7.68 15.91 -1.96
CA SER A 86 7.22 16.39 -3.25
C SER A 86 7.96 17.66 -3.63
N VAL A 87 8.43 17.74 -4.87
CA VAL A 87 9.09 18.90 -5.44
C VAL A 87 8.37 19.28 -6.74
N LYS A 88 7.79 20.45 -6.78
CA LYS A 88 7.21 21.00 -8.01
C LYS A 88 8.36 21.38 -8.95
N THR A 89 8.51 20.60 -10.04
CA THR A 89 9.59 20.80 -11.01
C THR A 89 9.19 21.74 -12.13
N PHE A 90 7.92 21.62 -12.58
CA PHE A 90 7.28 22.48 -13.57
C PHE A 90 5.83 22.74 -13.14
N GLU A 91 5.14 23.68 -13.79
CA GLU A 91 3.72 23.95 -13.47
C GLU A 91 2.82 22.72 -13.62
N TRP A 92 3.17 21.83 -14.53
CA TRP A 92 2.42 20.63 -14.89
C TRP A 92 3.00 19.33 -14.30
N LEU A 93 4.15 19.39 -13.60
CA LEU A 93 4.87 18.21 -13.09
C LEU A 93 5.35 18.42 -11.66
N THR A 94 4.97 17.52 -10.80
CA THR A 94 5.51 17.37 -9.45
C THR A 94 6.21 16.03 -9.33
N LEU A 95 7.46 16.01 -8.94
CA LEU A 95 8.19 14.78 -8.60
C LEU A 95 8.00 14.50 -7.11
N ARG A 96 7.70 13.25 -6.77
CA ARG A 96 7.63 12.78 -5.40
C ARG A 96 8.57 11.60 -5.21
N LEU A 97 9.46 11.73 -4.22
CA LEU A 97 10.35 10.65 -3.78
C LEU A 97 9.90 10.19 -2.40
N ASP A 98 9.69 8.90 -2.23
CA ASP A 98 9.39 8.24 -0.97
C ASP A 98 10.43 7.19 -0.65
N ALA A 99 10.76 7.05 0.64
CA ALA A 99 11.56 5.97 1.19
C ALA A 99 10.79 5.30 2.33
N THR A 100 10.80 3.98 2.37
CA THR A 100 9.99 3.17 3.30
C THR A 100 10.79 2.08 3.97
N ALA A 101 10.37 1.72 5.18
CA ALA A 101 10.75 0.47 5.83
C ALA A 101 9.45 -0.25 6.23
N THR A 102 9.25 -1.45 5.73
CA THR A 102 8.05 -2.26 5.97
C THR A 102 8.40 -3.54 6.71
N ARG A 103 7.75 -3.78 7.83
CA ARG A 103 7.82 -5.04 8.56
C ARG A 103 6.61 -5.89 8.23
N HIS A 104 6.84 -7.04 7.62
CA HIS A 104 5.83 -8.07 7.41
C HIS A 104 5.89 -9.07 8.54
N GLN A 105 4.78 -9.22 9.27
CA GLN A 105 4.59 -10.27 10.26
C GLN A 105 3.65 -11.30 9.65
N ALA A 106 4.15 -12.51 9.52
CA ALA A 106 3.36 -13.63 9.06
C ALA A 106 3.01 -14.49 10.26
N GLY A 107 1.74 -14.64 10.48
CA GLY A 107 1.26 -15.55 11.51
C GLY A 107 1.07 -16.96 10.93
N GLY A 108 1.67 -17.99 11.49
CA GLY A 108 1.50 -19.39 11.12
C GLY A 108 2.07 -19.80 9.74
N PHE A 109 1.95 -21.05 9.38
CA PHE A 109 2.33 -21.63 8.08
C PHE A 109 3.81 -21.52 7.66
N GLY A 110 4.75 -21.31 8.61
CA GLY A 110 6.18 -21.29 8.30
C GLY A 110 6.67 -20.07 7.49
N ILE A 111 5.83 -19.07 7.28
CA ILE A 111 6.23 -17.81 6.65
C ILE A 111 7.08 -17.03 7.66
N LYS A 112 8.31 -16.70 7.30
CA LYS A 112 9.19 -15.91 8.14
C LYS A 112 8.77 -14.44 8.14
N ASN A 113 8.85 -13.79 9.30
CA ASN A 113 8.80 -12.34 9.35
C ASN A 113 9.87 -11.76 8.44
N SER A 114 9.52 -10.75 7.67
CA SER A 114 10.47 -10.08 6.78
C SER A 114 10.49 -8.56 7.01
N THR A 115 11.56 -7.94 6.60
CA THR A 115 11.71 -6.48 6.64
C THR A 115 12.17 -6.03 5.27
N GLU A 116 11.37 -5.19 4.65
CA GLU A 116 11.61 -4.64 3.32
C GLU A 116 11.95 -3.15 3.43
N PHE A 117 12.99 -2.72 2.73
CA PHE A 117 13.28 -1.31 2.47
C PHE A 117 12.87 -0.99 1.05
N GLY A 118 12.14 0.10 0.88
CA GLY A 118 11.62 0.52 -0.41
C GLY A 118 11.96 1.96 -0.72
N VAL A 119 12.09 2.26 -2.00
CA VAL A 119 12.14 3.61 -2.54
C VAL A 119 11.15 3.70 -3.70
N LYS A 120 10.48 4.83 -3.86
CA LYS A 120 9.54 5.08 -4.94
C LYS A 120 9.71 6.51 -5.46
N LEU A 121 9.75 6.65 -6.77
CA LEU A 121 9.75 7.94 -7.45
C LEU A 121 8.50 8.02 -8.32
N GLU A 122 7.69 9.07 -8.13
CA GLU A 122 6.49 9.36 -8.91
C GLU A 122 6.66 10.66 -9.68
N ALA A 123 6.13 10.67 -10.91
CA ALA A 123 6.02 11.87 -11.73
C ALA A 123 4.53 12.26 -11.84
N GLN A 124 4.06 13.03 -10.88
CA GLN A 124 2.64 13.42 -10.78
C GLN A 124 2.32 14.54 -11.77
N ASN A 125 1.37 14.30 -12.65
CA ASN A 125 0.87 15.30 -13.59
C ASN A 125 -0.65 15.15 -13.80
N LYS A 126 -1.24 16.07 -14.53
CA LYS A 126 -2.71 16.11 -14.71
C LYS A 126 -3.31 15.01 -15.60
N TRP A 127 -2.48 14.27 -16.33
CA TRP A 127 -2.96 13.23 -17.25
C TRP A 127 -2.77 11.82 -16.68
N VAL A 128 -1.59 11.59 -16.09
CA VAL A 128 -1.19 10.27 -15.62
C VAL A 128 -0.03 10.42 -14.64
N THR A 129 0.06 9.51 -13.67
CA THR A 129 1.17 9.46 -12.71
C THR A 129 1.98 8.19 -12.92
N PRO A 130 3.03 8.20 -13.76
CA PRO A 130 3.97 7.11 -13.81
C PRO A 130 4.85 7.09 -12.56
N TYR A 131 5.29 5.89 -12.17
CA TYR A 131 6.22 5.71 -11.07
C TYR A 131 7.18 4.56 -11.34
N VAL A 132 8.31 4.62 -10.64
CA VAL A 132 9.24 3.52 -10.49
C VAL A 132 9.46 3.27 -9.02
N ARG A 133 9.66 2.01 -8.64
CA ARG A 133 9.99 1.64 -7.28
C ARG A 133 11.05 0.56 -7.22
N GLY A 134 11.82 0.56 -6.16
CA GLY A 134 12.75 -0.51 -5.82
C GLY A 134 12.48 -0.97 -4.40
N ALA A 135 12.74 -2.23 -4.13
CA ALA A 135 12.60 -2.82 -2.81
C ALA A 135 13.71 -3.85 -2.55
N TYR A 136 14.13 -3.97 -1.30
CA TYR A 136 15.04 -5.00 -0.84
C TYR A 136 14.54 -5.60 0.48
N ASP A 137 14.28 -6.90 0.47
CA ASP A 137 13.90 -7.65 1.66
C ASP A 137 15.14 -8.30 2.27
N ILE A 138 15.53 -7.84 3.46
CA ILE A 138 16.75 -8.31 4.14
C ILE A 138 16.65 -9.75 4.67
N ASN A 139 15.48 -10.24 4.96
CA ASN A 139 15.31 -11.59 5.50
C ASN A 139 15.21 -12.65 4.40
N LEU A 140 14.74 -12.24 3.23
CA LEU A 140 14.68 -13.07 2.03
C LEU A 140 15.91 -12.89 1.14
N GLU A 141 16.75 -11.88 1.43
CA GLU A 141 17.93 -11.49 0.62
C GLU A 141 17.53 -11.31 -0.84
N GLN A 142 16.45 -10.55 -1.08
CA GLN A 142 15.84 -10.42 -2.39
C GLN A 142 15.64 -8.97 -2.76
N ALA A 143 16.17 -8.57 -3.91
CA ALA A 143 15.92 -7.28 -4.54
C ALA A 143 14.81 -7.37 -5.58
N GLY A 144 14.09 -6.27 -5.74
CA GLY A 144 13.07 -6.13 -6.76
C GLY A 144 12.89 -4.70 -7.22
N ALA A 145 12.34 -4.54 -8.41
CA ALA A 145 11.96 -3.27 -8.98
C ALA A 145 10.56 -3.35 -9.61
N GLY A 146 9.87 -2.22 -9.66
CA GLY A 146 8.57 -2.12 -10.31
C GLY A 146 8.46 -0.82 -11.08
N VAL A 147 7.67 -0.86 -12.13
CA VAL A 147 7.22 0.31 -12.87
C VAL A 147 5.72 0.27 -12.97
N GLY A 148 5.09 1.41 -12.81
CA GLY A 148 3.64 1.45 -12.86
C GLY A 148 3.12 2.82 -13.25
N VAL A 149 1.83 2.87 -13.42
CA VAL A 149 1.09 4.07 -13.80
C VAL A 149 -0.28 4.06 -13.17
N TYR A 150 -0.74 5.21 -12.75
CA TYR A 150 -2.12 5.41 -12.32
C TYR A 150 -2.63 6.81 -12.66
N HIS A 151 -3.93 6.98 -12.64
CA HIS A 151 -4.58 8.27 -12.71
C HIS A 151 -5.96 8.21 -12.05
N THR A 152 -6.37 9.30 -11.40
CA THR A 152 -7.70 9.40 -10.82
C THR A 152 -8.56 10.32 -11.65
N PHE A 153 -9.61 9.76 -12.23
CA PHE A 153 -10.65 10.48 -12.97
C PHE A 153 -11.80 10.82 -12.05
N SER A 154 -12.20 12.08 -12.03
CA SER A 154 -13.46 12.48 -11.40
C SER A 154 -14.61 12.18 -12.36
N LEU A 155 -15.59 11.42 -11.90
CA LEU A 155 -16.77 11.01 -12.63
C LEU A 155 -18.01 11.80 -12.16
N PRO A 156 -19.12 11.79 -12.92
CA PRO A 156 -20.40 12.34 -12.46
C PRO A 156 -20.83 11.79 -11.10
N PHE A 157 -21.65 12.54 -10.40
CA PHE A 157 -22.20 12.21 -9.07
C PHE A 157 -21.17 12.07 -7.96
N GLY A 158 -19.96 12.66 -8.11
CA GLY A 158 -18.92 12.66 -7.12
C GLY A 158 -18.16 11.33 -6.99
N PHE A 159 -18.25 10.46 -7.98
CA PHE A 159 -17.41 9.26 -8.04
C PHE A 159 -16.01 9.59 -8.54
N ASN A 160 -15.04 8.81 -8.10
CA ASN A 160 -13.68 8.76 -8.62
C ASN A 160 -13.39 7.36 -9.16
N ALA A 161 -12.69 7.29 -10.29
CA ALA A 161 -12.19 6.04 -10.86
C ALA A 161 -10.67 6.13 -10.99
N THR A 162 -9.96 5.18 -10.42
CA THR A 162 -8.49 5.14 -10.44
C THR A 162 -8.01 3.81 -11.04
N PRO A 163 -7.78 3.75 -12.36
CA PRO A 163 -7.04 2.65 -12.95
C PRO A 163 -5.58 2.69 -12.51
N VAL A 164 -5.03 1.51 -12.26
CA VAL A 164 -3.62 1.26 -11.91
C VAL A 164 -3.11 0.11 -12.73
N ALA A 165 -1.92 0.26 -13.32
CA ALA A 165 -1.20 -0.86 -13.93
C ALA A 165 0.23 -0.86 -13.39
N GLU A 166 0.75 -2.05 -13.08
CA GLU A 166 2.09 -2.23 -12.53
C GLU A 166 2.73 -3.50 -13.08
N LEU A 167 4.00 -3.40 -13.42
CA LEU A 167 4.92 -4.50 -13.67
C LEU A 167 5.93 -4.53 -12.53
N VAL A 168 6.12 -5.70 -11.94
CA VAL A 168 7.09 -5.91 -10.86
C VAL A 168 8.02 -7.02 -11.26
N LYS A 169 9.32 -6.83 -11.06
CA LYS A 169 10.35 -7.84 -11.25
C LYS A 169 11.17 -7.97 -9.98
N PHE A 170 11.16 -9.15 -9.42
CA PHE A 170 12.06 -9.58 -8.37
C PHE A 170 13.03 -10.64 -8.93
N GLU A 171 14.12 -10.92 -8.22
CA GLU A 171 15.12 -11.89 -8.67
C GLU A 171 14.55 -13.25 -9.03
N ARG A 172 13.41 -13.61 -8.45
CA ARG A 172 12.83 -14.96 -8.55
C ARG A 172 11.47 -15.01 -9.21
N TYR A 173 10.82 -13.90 -9.47
CA TYR A 173 9.52 -13.83 -10.12
C TYR A 173 9.24 -12.48 -10.76
N ASP A 174 8.37 -12.49 -11.74
CA ASP A 174 7.78 -11.29 -12.35
C ASP A 174 6.28 -11.30 -12.09
N ALA A 175 5.68 -10.14 -11.94
CA ALA A 175 4.23 -10.00 -11.82
C ALA A 175 3.70 -8.79 -12.60
N VAL A 176 2.52 -8.96 -13.16
CA VAL A 176 1.74 -7.90 -13.81
C VAL A 176 0.46 -7.74 -13.01
N THR A 177 0.11 -6.51 -12.67
CA THR A 177 -1.15 -6.20 -11.99
C THR A 177 -1.85 -5.08 -12.74
N ALA A 178 -3.15 -5.24 -12.99
CA ALA A 178 -4.02 -4.17 -13.48
C ALA A 178 -5.26 -4.10 -12.59
N LYS A 179 -5.60 -2.90 -12.11
CA LYS A 179 -6.71 -2.69 -11.18
C LYS A 179 -7.50 -1.43 -11.55
N LEU A 180 -8.78 -1.44 -11.20
CA LEU A 180 -9.65 -0.27 -11.21
C LEU A 180 -10.26 -0.12 -9.83
N ASN A 181 -9.96 0.98 -9.17
CA ASN A 181 -10.62 1.39 -7.93
C ASN A 181 -11.70 2.42 -8.27
N VAL A 182 -12.91 2.19 -7.79
CA VAL A 182 -14.02 3.15 -7.88
C VAL A 182 -14.41 3.53 -6.46
N SER A 183 -14.44 4.82 -6.18
CA SER A 183 -14.74 5.35 -4.85
C SER A 183 -15.65 6.57 -4.92
N ARG A 184 -16.33 6.87 -3.81
CA ARG A 184 -17.16 8.06 -3.67
C ARG A 184 -16.97 8.70 -2.31
N PRO A 185 -16.32 9.87 -2.21
CA PRO A 185 -16.25 10.62 -0.97
C PRO A 185 -17.65 11.09 -0.49
N ILE A 186 -17.97 10.82 0.77
CA ILE A 186 -19.21 11.26 1.44
C ILE A 186 -18.81 11.81 2.81
N GLY A 187 -18.53 13.11 2.85
CA GLY A 187 -17.89 13.70 4.03
C GLY A 187 -16.53 13.06 4.29
N ASN A 188 -16.32 12.58 5.50
CA ASN A 188 -15.07 11.92 5.91
C ASN A 188 -15.02 10.42 5.51
N PHE A 189 -16.12 9.86 4.99
CA PHE A 189 -16.19 8.47 4.55
C PHE A 189 -15.92 8.36 3.06
N VAL A 190 -15.16 7.36 2.68
CA VAL A 190 -14.88 7.05 1.27
C VAL A 190 -15.10 5.55 1.04
N PRO A 191 -16.34 5.12 0.79
CA PRO A 191 -16.60 3.76 0.32
C PRO A 191 -15.95 3.54 -1.04
N TYR A 192 -15.46 2.32 -1.28
CA TYR A 192 -14.83 1.94 -2.53
C TYR A 192 -15.04 0.48 -2.89
N LEU A 193 -14.93 0.23 -4.18
CA LEU A 193 -14.81 -1.09 -4.78
C LEU A 193 -13.54 -1.11 -5.63
N GLU A 194 -12.81 -2.20 -5.60
CA GLU A 194 -11.66 -2.44 -6.46
C GLU A 194 -11.83 -3.78 -7.18
N VAL A 195 -11.57 -3.79 -8.47
CA VAL A 195 -11.50 -5.00 -9.29
C VAL A 195 -10.21 -4.96 -10.07
N GLY A 196 -9.64 -6.13 -10.34
CA GLY A 196 -8.40 -6.20 -11.10
C GLY A 196 -8.05 -7.61 -11.50
N VAL A 197 -6.90 -7.71 -12.13
CA VAL A 197 -6.27 -8.97 -12.50
C VAL A 197 -4.81 -8.91 -12.06
N ILE A 198 -4.30 -10.05 -11.65
CA ILE A 198 -2.88 -10.29 -11.43
C ILE A 198 -2.46 -11.51 -12.22
N ASP A 199 -1.32 -11.42 -12.84
CA ASP A 199 -0.62 -12.55 -13.44
C ASP A 199 0.83 -12.54 -12.95
N ASN A 200 1.35 -13.69 -12.56
CA ASN A 200 2.73 -13.81 -12.13
C ASN A 200 3.30 -15.18 -12.48
N ASN A 201 4.61 -15.24 -12.61
CA ASN A 201 5.35 -16.49 -12.83
C ASN A 201 5.91 -17.05 -11.52
N PHE A 202 5.30 -16.69 -10.38
CA PHE A 202 5.70 -17.17 -9.08
C PHE A 202 5.43 -18.66 -8.94
N SER A 203 6.47 -19.45 -8.66
CA SER A 203 6.35 -20.88 -8.45
C SER A 203 6.53 -21.22 -6.97
N THR A 204 5.55 -21.86 -6.38
CA THR A 204 5.59 -22.34 -4.98
C THR A 204 6.73 -23.32 -4.75
N ALA A 205 7.16 -24.06 -5.78
CA ALA A 205 8.29 -24.99 -5.68
C ALA A 205 9.62 -24.29 -5.32
N LYS A 206 9.76 -23.00 -5.68
CA LYS A 206 10.94 -22.17 -5.34
C LYS A 206 10.82 -21.47 -3.98
N TYR A 207 9.61 -21.38 -3.46
CA TYR A 207 9.30 -20.66 -2.22
C TYR A 207 8.45 -21.53 -1.31
N ARG A 208 9.01 -21.97 -0.21
CA ARG A 208 8.29 -22.68 0.85
C ARG A 208 7.18 -21.85 1.54
N PHE A 209 6.79 -20.72 0.98
CA PHE A 209 6.00 -19.68 1.65
C PHE A 209 4.71 -19.31 0.93
N ALA A 210 4.50 -19.75 -0.30
CA ALA A 210 3.24 -19.56 -0.99
C ALA A 210 2.44 -20.87 -0.99
N THR A 211 1.18 -20.77 -0.68
CA THR A 211 0.31 -21.94 -0.56
C THR A 211 -0.26 -22.40 -1.89
N GLU A 212 -0.18 -21.58 -2.95
CA GLU A 212 -0.75 -21.88 -4.27
C GLU A 212 0.05 -21.21 -5.39
N GLU A 213 0.19 -21.87 -6.53
CA GLU A 213 0.62 -21.24 -7.79
C GLU A 213 -0.51 -20.35 -8.28
N LEU A 214 -0.24 -19.06 -8.36
CA LEU A 214 -1.19 -18.12 -8.93
C LEU A 214 -0.99 -18.08 -10.45
N THR A 215 -1.87 -18.73 -11.16
CA THR A 215 -2.20 -18.37 -12.55
C THR A 215 -3.05 -17.11 -12.53
N ALA A 216 -3.16 -16.39 -13.65
CA ALA A 216 -3.93 -15.14 -13.75
C ALA A 216 -5.22 -15.17 -12.93
N GLU A 217 -5.32 -14.33 -11.91
CA GLU A 217 -6.45 -14.32 -10.99
C GLU A 217 -7.18 -12.98 -10.99
N VAL A 218 -8.49 -13.07 -10.82
CA VAL A 218 -9.34 -11.89 -10.63
C VAL A 218 -9.26 -11.44 -9.18
N LEU A 219 -8.90 -10.19 -8.99
CA LEU A 219 -8.87 -9.52 -7.71
C LEU A 219 -10.14 -8.71 -7.53
N TYR A 220 -10.74 -8.77 -6.34
CA TYR A 220 -11.77 -7.82 -5.95
C TYR A 220 -11.68 -7.50 -4.47
N SER A 221 -11.98 -6.26 -4.16
CA SER A 221 -12.10 -5.79 -2.79
C SER A 221 -13.22 -4.78 -2.66
N ALA A 222 -13.76 -4.68 -1.46
CA ALA A 222 -14.72 -3.66 -1.07
C ALA A 222 -14.38 -3.17 0.33
N GLY A 223 -14.49 -1.87 0.54
CA GLY A 223 -14.18 -1.31 1.84
C GLY A 223 -14.66 0.12 2.01
N VAL A 224 -14.33 0.67 3.16
CA VAL A 224 -14.59 2.07 3.49
C VAL A 224 -13.37 2.66 4.20
N LYS A 225 -12.99 3.86 3.78
CA LYS A 225 -12.00 4.69 4.46
C LYS A 225 -12.70 5.78 5.25
N TYR A 226 -12.13 6.13 6.39
CA TYR A 226 -12.54 7.28 7.19
C TYR A 226 -11.30 8.13 7.49
N THR A 227 -11.37 9.42 7.15
CA THR A 227 -10.27 10.37 7.39
C THR A 227 -10.69 11.42 8.41
N PHE A 228 -9.84 11.65 9.41
CA PHE A 228 -10.01 12.66 10.46
C PHE A 228 -9.40 13.98 10.07
#